data_569ff3423800e1dfea8aad79943a576b
#
_entry.id   569ff3423800e1dfea8aad79943a576b
#
_cell.length_a   1.000
_cell.length_b   1.000
_cell.length_c   1.000
_cell.angle_alpha   90.00
_cell.angle_beta   90.00
_cell.angle_gamma   90.00
#
_symmetry.space_group_name_H-M   'P 1'
#
loop_
_entity.id
_entity.type
_entity.pdbx_description
1 polymer ?
#
loop_
_entity_poly.entity_id
_entity_poly.type
_entity_poly.pdbx_seq_one_letter_code
_entity_poly.pdbx_strand_id
1 'polypeptide(L)'
;MDVAVIIGTSGWQYRDWRGRFYPAKLPQRLWLEHYAQFFATVESNNAFYRLPEHATFVAWRERTPPDFRWAVKASRYLTHIKRLREPEEPVARLMSRAEGLEHRLDTILLQLPPTLQADAELLRECLAQFPSGTRVAVEPRHTSWWTDEIRALLERYGAALCWADRDEEAVAPLWRTTDWAYVRFHRGIENWRYRPETLQLWADRLAATWTVEQDVLVYFNNDPGGAATIDASLFADAVRRAGGTPTRVPTPDQAVGLTWTPDQKTPGLPAPA
;
A
#
# COMPACT_ATOMS: atom_id res chain seq x y z
N MET A 1 -8.52 15.11 18.66
CA MET A 1 -8.12 13.68 18.78
C MET A 1 -7.84 13.20 17.37
N ASP A 2 -6.65 12.71 17.12
CA ASP A 2 -6.11 12.68 15.75
C ASP A 2 -6.18 11.27 15.13
N VAL A 3 -6.68 11.16 13.89
CA VAL A 3 -6.69 9.89 13.11
C VAL A 3 -5.24 9.41 12.96
N ALA A 4 -4.97 8.14 13.30
CA ALA A 4 -3.66 7.53 13.07
C ALA A 4 -3.50 7.14 11.60
N VAL A 5 -2.65 7.86 10.87
CA VAL A 5 -2.38 7.58 9.45
C VAL A 5 -1.00 6.94 9.28
N ILE A 6 -1.00 5.68 8.84
CA ILE A 6 0.19 4.83 8.71
C ILE A 6 0.64 4.90 7.26
N ILE A 7 1.73 5.65 7.01
CA ILE A 7 2.17 6.00 5.66
C ILE A 7 3.41 5.20 5.27
N GLY A 8 3.36 4.60 4.10
CA GLY A 8 4.47 3.86 3.49
C GLY A 8 4.44 3.90 1.97
N THR A 9 5.26 3.05 1.35
CA THR A 9 5.32 2.89 -0.10
C THR A 9 5.02 1.46 -0.52
N SER A 10 4.63 1.26 -1.77
CA SER A 10 4.42 -0.06 -2.36
C SER A 10 5.75 -0.63 -2.84
N GLY A 11 6.53 -1.17 -1.91
CA GLY A 11 7.88 -1.67 -2.12
C GLY A 11 8.96 -0.71 -1.62
N TRP A 12 10.19 -1.23 -1.55
CA TRP A 12 11.37 -0.48 -1.09
C TRP A 12 12.63 -0.77 -1.93
N GLN A 13 12.57 -1.70 -2.89
CA GLN A 13 13.75 -2.21 -3.61
C GLN A 13 13.89 -1.59 -5.00
N TYR A 14 13.86 -0.26 -5.07
CA TYR A 14 13.94 0.48 -6.33
C TYR A 14 15.35 1.01 -6.57
N ARG A 15 15.95 0.63 -7.72
CA ARG A 15 17.33 1.01 -8.07
C ARG A 15 17.49 2.50 -8.31
N ASP A 16 16.46 3.15 -8.83
CA ASP A 16 16.41 4.58 -9.12
C ASP A 16 16.25 5.46 -7.87
N TRP A 17 16.00 4.83 -6.70
CA TRP A 17 16.06 5.52 -5.41
C TRP A 17 17.49 5.68 -4.89
N ARG A 18 18.48 5.01 -5.50
CA ARG A 18 19.90 5.16 -5.14
C ARG A 18 20.42 6.55 -5.51
N GLY A 19 21.09 7.22 -4.58
CA GLY A 19 21.52 8.62 -4.72
C GLY A 19 20.40 9.65 -4.57
N ARG A 20 19.21 9.16 -4.18
CA ARG A 20 18.02 9.95 -3.81
C ARG A 20 17.64 9.59 -2.37
N PHE A 21 16.65 8.76 -2.17
CA PHE A 21 16.27 8.27 -0.84
C PHE A 21 17.36 7.38 -0.21
N TYR A 22 17.97 6.47 -1.00
CA TYR A 22 19.11 5.68 -0.51
C TYR A 22 20.43 6.40 -0.79
N PRO A 23 21.34 6.51 0.20
CA PRO A 23 22.70 6.99 -0.04
C PRO A 23 23.35 6.23 -1.19
N ALA A 24 24.07 6.94 -2.08
CA ALA A 24 24.61 6.36 -3.31
C ALA A 24 25.50 5.12 -3.09
N LYS A 25 26.23 5.08 -1.96
CA LYS A 25 27.13 3.99 -1.59
C LYS A 25 26.49 2.92 -0.70
N LEU A 26 25.21 3.07 -0.31
CA LEU A 26 24.54 2.10 0.56
C LEU A 26 24.32 0.77 -0.20
N PRO A 27 24.86 -0.36 0.29
CA PRO A 27 24.62 -1.65 -0.31
C PRO A 27 23.14 -2.02 -0.30
N GLN A 28 22.62 -2.62 -1.38
CA GLN A 28 21.20 -2.99 -1.50
C GLN A 28 20.71 -3.88 -0.36
N ARG A 29 21.57 -4.74 0.17
CA ARG A 29 21.24 -5.60 1.32
C ARG A 29 20.84 -4.82 2.59
N LEU A 30 21.19 -3.53 2.70
CA LEU A 30 20.87 -2.65 3.82
C LEU A 30 19.73 -1.68 3.52
N TRP A 31 19.06 -1.80 2.37
CA TRP A 31 17.99 -0.90 2.00
C TRP A 31 16.75 -1.06 2.88
N LEU A 32 16.47 -2.27 3.36
CA LEU A 32 15.34 -2.49 4.26
C LEU A 32 15.54 -1.78 5.60
N GLU A 33 16.71 -1.93 6.19
CA GLU A 33 17.05 -1.27 7.46
C GLU A 33 17.03 0.25 7.32
N HIS A 34 17.56 0.77 6.22
CA HIS A 34 17.52 2.21 5.93
C HIS A 34 16.07 2.67 5.76
N TYR A 35 15.28 1.98 4.96
CA TYR A 35 13.86 2.28 4.74
C TYR A 35 13.07 2.33 6.06
N ALA A 36 13.27 1.33 6.91
CA ALA A 36 12.55 1.20 8.17
C ALA A 36 12.94 2.25 9.24
N GLN A 37 14.05 2.98 9.06
CA GLN A 37 14.37 4.15 9.89
C GLN A 37 13.41 5.32 9.60
N PHE A 38 12.98 5.46 8.34
CA PHE A 38 12.15 6.59 7.89
C PHE A 38 10.67 6.25 7.79
N PHE A 39 10.30 5.00 7.57
CA PHE A 39 8.91 4.57 7.47
C PHE A 39 8.56 3.55 8.56
N ALA A 40 7.31 3.54 8.99
CA ALA A 40 6.79 2.56 9.95
C ALA A 40 6.06 1.39 9.27
N THR A 41 5.90 1.43 7.97
CA THR A 41 5.21 0.39 7.19
C THR A 41 5.71 0.33 5.76
N VAL A 42 5.45 -0.81 5.12
CA VAL A 42 5.65 -1.02 3.68
C VAL A 42 4.62 -2.01 3.14
N GLU A 43 4.16 -1.81 1.92
CA GLU A 43 3.42 -2.83 1.17
C GLU A 43 4.42 -3.66 0.36
N SER A 44 4.61 -4.93 0.73
CA SER A 44 5.49 -5.83 0.00
C SER A 44 4.84 -6.33 -1.29
N ASN A 45 5.43 -5.99 -2.44
CA ASN A 45 5.07 -6.51 -3.76
C ASN A 45 5.83 -7.79 -4.14
N ASN A 46 6.82 -8.22 -3.36
CA ASN A 46 7.63 -9.40 -3.66
C ASN A 46 6.78 -10.66 -3.79
N ALA A 47 5.84 -10.87 -2.86
CA ALA A 47 4.94 -12.02 -2.85
C ALA A 47 4.04 -12.09 -4.09
N PHE A 48 3.75 -10.95 -4.73
CA PHE A 48 2.96 -10.91 -5.96
C PHE A 48 3.65 -11.64 -7.12
N TYR A 49 4.95 -11.44 -7.30
CA TYR A 49 5.72 -12.06 -8.39
C TYR A 49 6.23 -13.45 -8.01
N ARG A 50 6.79 -13.57 -6.85
CA ARG A 50 7.30 -14.82 -6.27
C ARG A 50 7.11 -14.78 -4.76
N LEU A 51 6.25 -15.64 -4.24
CA LEU A 51 5.99 -15.72 -2.82
C LEU A 51 7.29 -16.07 -2.06
N PRO A 52 7.77 -15.20 -1.16
CA PRO A 52 8.96 -15.47 -0.36
C PRO A 52 8.76 -16.70 0.54
N GLU A 53 9.85 -17.36 0.88
CA GLU A 53 9.84 -18.43 1.88
C GLU A 53 9.62 -17.85 3.28
N HIS A 54 9.11 -18.66 4.21
CA HIS A 54 8.87 -18.28 5.60
C HIS A 54 10.11 -17.61 6.23
N ALA A 55 11.31 -18.20 6.04
CA ALA A 55 12.57 -17.65 6.55
C ALA A 55 12.88 -16.23 6.03
N THR A 56 12.40 -15.87 4.84
CA THR A 56 12.55 -14.51 4.30
C THR A 56 11.68 -13.52 5.07
N PHE A 57 10.45 -13.88 5.38
CA PHE A 57 9.55 -13.06 6.21
C PHE A 57 10.10 -12.90 7.64
N VAL A 58 10.65 -13.97 8.22
CA VAL A 58 11.37 -13.89 9.51
C VAL A 58 12.52 -12.90 9.42
N ALA A 59 13.37 -13.00 8.39
CA ALA A 59 14.48 -12.08 8.20
C ALA A 59 14.03 -10.62 7.99
N TRP A 60 12.89 -10.37 7.34
CA TRP A 60 12.34 -9.03 7.22
C TRP A 60 11.87 -8.48 8.57
N ARG A 61 11.19 -9.31 9.37
CA ARG A 61 10.79 -8.96 10.72
C ARG A 61 11.98 -8.58 11.60
N GLU A 62 13.02 -9.41 11.61
CA GLU A 62 14.21 -9.21 12.44
C GLU A 62 15.01 -7.96 12.06
N ARG A 63 14.94 -7.54 10.79
CA ARG A 63 15.66 -6.40 10.23
C ARG A 63 14.89 -5.08 10.29
N THR A 64 13.72 -5.07 10.88
CA THR A 64 12.87 -3.87 11.02
C THR A 64 12.55 -3.60 12.49
N PRO A 65 12.28 -2.34 12.89
CA PRO A 65 11.92 -2.00 14.26
C PRO A 65 10.67 -2.74 14.76
N PRO A 66 10.48 -2.90 16.09
CA PRO A 66 9.32 -3.63 16.64
C PRO A 66 7.96 -3.09 16.25
N ASP A 67 7.85 -1.80 16.01
CA ASP A 67 6.63 -1.09 15.59
C ASP A 67 6.37 -1.13 14.08
N PHE A 68 7.26 -1.76 13.30
CA PHE A 68 7.14 -1.80 11.84
C PHE A 68 6.05 -2.78 11.40
N ARG A 69 5.12 -2.30 10.58
CA ARG A 69 3.95 -3.06 10.10
C ARG A 69 4.12 -3.43 8.63
N TRP A 70 3.66 -4.62 8.26
CA TRP A 70 3.79 -5.16 6.91
C TRP A 70 2.43 -5.36 6.27
N ALA A 71 2.19 -4.72 5.13
CA ALA A 71 1.15 -5.15 4.21
C ALA A 71 1.78 -6.09 3.17
N VAL A 72 1.12 -7.19 2.87
CA VAL A 72 1.61 -8.17 1.89
C VAL A 72 0.62 -8.29 0.74
N LYS A 73 1.06 -7.94 -0.47
CA LYS A 73 0.25 -8.13 -1.67
C LYS A 73 0.22 -9.60 -2.05
N ALA A 74 -0.98 -10.17 -2.11
CA ALA A 74 -1.20 -11.56 -2.47
C ALA A 74 -0.64 -11.91 -3.85
N SER A 75 -0.28 -13.18 -4.04
CA SER A 75 0.39 -13.64 -5.25
C SER A 75 -0.42 -13.40 -6.52
N ARG A 76 0.28 -13.11 -7.62
CA ARG A 76 -0.30 -13.06 -8.96
C ARG A 76 -1.01 -14.37 -9.32
N TYR A 77 -0.51 -15.49 -8.79
CA TYR A 77 -1.12 -16.80 -9.02
C TYR A 77 -2.56 -16.84 -8.52
N LEU A 78 -2.84 -16.39 -7.29
CA LEU A 78 -4.20 -16.32 -6.73
C LEU A 78 -5.07 -15.32 -7.49
N THR A 79 -4.58 -14.10 -7.67
CA THR A 79 -5.43 -12.98 -8.11
C THR A 79 -5.57 -12.85 -9.62
N HIS A 80 -4.52 -13.12 -10.41
CA HIS A 80 -4.48 -12.90 -11.85
C HIS A 80 -4.57 -14.19 -12.67
N ILE A 81 -3.94 -15.29 -12.21
CA ILE A 81 -3.93 -16.57 -12.93
C ILE A 81 -5.16 -17.38 -12.56
N LYS A 82 -5.32 -17.72 -11.27
CA LYS A 82 -6.50 -18.42 -10.75
C LYS A 82 -7.75 -17.55 -10.74
N ARG A 83 -7.60 -16.23 -10.69
CA ARG A 83 -8.73 -15.27 -10.69
C ARG A 83 -9.71 -15.58 -9.56
N LEU A 84 -9.18 -15.80 -8.37
CA LEU A 84 -9.83 -16.19 -7.11
C LEU A 84 -10.44 -17.61 -7.10
N ARG A 85 -10.29 -18.42 -8.16
CA ARG A 85 -10.75 -19.82 -8.16
C ARG A 85 -9.83 -20.71 -7.33
N GLU A 86 -10.41 -21.73 -6.70
CA GLU A 86 -9.67 -22.70 -5.86
C GLU A 86 -8.69 -21.97 -4.92
N PRO A 87 -9.17 -21.08 -4.05
CA PRO A 87 -8.32 -20.19 -3.25
C PRO A 87 -7.64 -20.88 -2.07
N GLU A 88 -8.08 -22.08 -1.67
CA GLU A 88 -7.71 -22.77 -0.43
C GLU A 88 -6.18 -22.92 -0.32
N GLU A 89 -5.57 -23.57 -1.31
CA GLU A 89 -4.13 -23.83 -1.31
C GLU A 89 -3.31 -22.54 -1.46
N PRO A 90 -3.61 -21.64 -2.41
CA PRO A 90 -2.88 -20.37 -2.52
C PRO A 90 -2.94 -19.49 -1.28
N VAL A 91 -4.09 -19.40 -0.62
CA VAL A 91 -4.25 -18.63 0.62
C VAL A 91 -3.53 -19.30 1.78
N ALA A 92 -3.73 -20.61 1.99
CA ALA A 92 -3.05 -21.35 3.04
C ALA A 92 -1.52 -21.23 2.93
N ARG A 93 -0.97 -21.35 1.73
CA ARG A 93 0.47 -21.19 1.48
C ARG A 93 0.95 -19.76 1.73
N LEU A 94 0.18 -18.74 1.32
CA LEU A 94 0.50 -17.36 1.61
C LEU A 94 0.56 -17.11 3.12
N MET A 95 -0.49 -17.52 3.85
CA MET A 95 -0.59 -17.29 5.29
C MET A 95 0.47 -18.03 6.07
N SER A 96 0.72 -19.31 5.76
CA SER A 96 1.79 -20.10 6.39
C SER A 96 3.18 -19.47 6.23
N ARG A 97 3.47 -18.86 5.07
CA ARG A 97 4.76 -18.20 4.86
C ARG A 97 4.81 -16.83 5.53
N ALA A 98 3.73 -16.03 5.41
CA ALA A 98 3.64 -14.70 6.01
C ALA A 98 3.60 -14.73 7.55
N GLU A 99 3.29 -15.89 8.17
CA GLU A 99 3.38 -16.12 9.62
C GLU A 99 4.78 -15.76 10.16
N GLY A 100 5.84 -15.84 9.34
CA GLY A 100 7.17 -15.36 9.70
C GLY A 100 7.25 -13.88 10.10
N LEU A 101 6.26 -13.08 9.75
CA LEU A 101 6.11 -11.69 10.22
C LEU A 101 5.46 -11.59 11.61
N GLU A 102 4.82 -12.65 12.08
CA GLU A 102 4.08 -12.68 13.36
C GLU A 102 3.07 -11.51 13.47
N HIS A 103 3.01 -10.86 14.63
CA HIS A 103 2.13 -9.71 14.89
C HIS A 103 2.43 -8.46 14.04
N ARG A 104 3.50 -8.46 13.25
CA ARG A 104 3.81 -7.37 12.31
C ARG A 104 3.15 -7.55 10.93
N LEU A 105 2.57 -8.71 10.66
CA LEU A 105 1.67 -8.86 9.52
C LEU A 105 0.38 -8.09 9.82
N ASP A 106 0.19 -6.98 9.11
CA ASP A 106 -0.97 -6.11 9.30
C ASP A 106 -2.11 -6.44 8.35
N THR A 107 -1.81 -6.47 7.05
CA THR A 107 -2.85 -6.56 6.02
C THR A 107 -2.40 -7.40 4.84
N ILE A 108 -3.32 -8.15 4.28
CA ILE A 108 -3.16 -8.80 2.97
C ILE A 108 -3.92 -7.98 1.92
N LEU A 109 -3.24 -7.59 0.84
CA LEU A 109 -3.86 -6.91 -0.30
C LEU A 109 -4.21 -7.90 -1.40
N LEU A 110 -5.50 -8.03 -1.73
CA LEU A 110 -6.02 -8.71 -2.91
C LEU A 110 -6.26 -7.70 -4.04
N GLN A 111 -5.23 -7.38 -4.84
CA GLN A 111 -5.42 -6.56 -6.03
C GLN A 111 -5.87 -7.43 -7.20
N LEU A 112 -7.02 -7.12 -7.78
CA LEU A 112 -7.64 -7.87 -8.87
C LEU A 112 -7.29 -7.22 -10.24
N PRO A 113 -7.12 -8.04 -11.30
CA PRO A 113 -6.80 -7.49 -12.61
C PRO A 113 -7.99 -6.74 -13.25
N PRO A 114 -7.75 -5.75 -14.12
CA PRO A 114 -8.83 -4.97 -14.76
C PRO A 114 -9.71 -5.81 -15.68
N THR A 115 -9.27 -6.99 -16.07
CA THR A 115 -10.04 -7.93 -16.90
C THR A 115 -10.91 -8.89 -16.09
N LEU A 116 -10.85 -8.85 -14.75
CA LEU A 116 -11.69 -9.69 -13.89
C LEU A 116 -12.99 -8.95 -13.58
N GLN A 117 -14.08 -9.41 -14.20
CA GLN A 117 -15.42 -8.96 -13.87
C GLN A 117 -15.83 -9.49 -12.49
N ALA A 118 -16.80 -8.81 -11.87
CA ALA A 118 -17.31 -9.18 -10.57
C ALA A 118 -17.92 -10.59 -10.58
N ASP A 119 -17.57 -11.32 -9.55
CA ASP A 119 -18.15 -12.60 -9.18
C ASP A 119 -18.15 -12.63 -7.64
N ALA A 120 -19.34 -12.38 -7.07
CA ALA A 120 -19.51 -12.28 -5.62
C ALA A 120 -19.20 -13.60 -4.91
N GLU A 121 -19.53 -14.73 -5.57
CA GLU A 121 -19.30 -16.05 -5.00
C GLU A 121 -17.80 -16.39 -4.94
N LEU A 122 -17.06 -16.14 -6.02
CA LEU A 122 -15.60 -16.32 -6.01
C LEU A 122 -14.91 -15.44 -4.96
N LEU A 123 -15.37 -14.18 -4.82
CA LEU A 123 -14.82 -13.30 -3.78
C LEU A 123 -15.15 -13.83 -2.39
N ARG A 124 -16.39 -14.28 -2.16
CA ARG A 124 -16.84 -14.87 -0.90
C ARG A 124 -16.00 -16.08 -0.52
N GLU A 125 -15.83 -17.01 -1.47
CA GLU A 125 -15.02 -18.22 -1.27
C GLU A 125 -13.58 -17.89 -0.93
N CYS A 126 -12.99 -16.93 -1.64
CA CYS A 126 -11.62 -16.50 -1.39
C CYS A 126 -11.47 -15.84 -0.01
N LEU A 127 -12.36 -14.92 0.35
CA LEU A 127 -12.31 -14.24 1.66
C LEU A 127 -12.51 -15.22 2.82
N ALA A 128 -13.33 -16.25 2.64
CA ALA A 128 -13.57 -17.27 3.64
C ALA A 128 -12.34 -18.15 3.97
N GLN A 129 -11.31 -18.15 3.12
CA GLN A 129 -10.08 -18.93 3.37
C GLN A 129 -9.08 -18.23 4.30
N PHE A 130 -9.24 -16.92 4.52
CA PHE A 130 -8.33 -16.22 5.43
C PHE A 130 -8.66 -16.53 6.88
N PRO A 131 -7.65 -16.76 7.74
CA PRO A 131 -7.87 -16.93 9.17
C PRO A 131 -8.64 -15.77 9.79
N SER A 132 -9.47 -16.05 10.79
CA SER A 132 -10.20 -15.02 11.54
C SER A 132 -9.23 -13.98 12.09
N GLY A 133 -9.60 -12.70 12.00
CA GLY A 133 -8.77 -11.57 12.42
C GLY A 133 -7.73 -11.11 11.39
N THR A 134 -7.58 -11.80 10.24
CA THR A 134 -6.74 -11.31 9.16
C THR A 134 -7.40 -10.10 8.49
N ARG A 135 -6.73 -8.95 8.49
CA ARG A 135 -7.15 -7.79 7.70
C ARG A 135 -6.91 -8.05 6.21
N VAL A 136 -7.95 -7.98 5.41
CA VAL A 136 -7.87 -8.14 3.95
C VAL A 136 -8.38 -6.87 3.28
N ALA A 137 -7.54 -6.26 2.44
CA ALA A 137 -7.94 -5.17 1.56
C ALA A 137 -8.15 -5.71 0.15
N VAL A 138 -9.24 -5.33 -0.49
CA VAL A 138 -9.57 -5.74 -1.87
C VAL A 138 -9.53 -4.52 -2.77
N GLU A 139 -8.73 -4.60 -3.84
CA GLU A 139 -8.60 -3.57 -4.87
C GLU A 139 -9.09 -4.11 -6.22
N PRO A 140 -10.38 -4.07 -6.51
CA PRO A 140 -10.91 -4.36 -7.84
C PRO A 140 -10.51 -3.26 -8.82
N ARG A 141 -10.40 -3.61 -10.11
CA ARG A 141 -10.05 -2.64 -11.18
C ARG A 141 -11.03 -2.64 -12.34
N HIS A 142 -12.11 -3.40 -12.25
CA HIS A 142 -13.20 -3.44 -13.25
C HIS A 142 -14.47 -2.84 -12.64
N THR A 143 -15.19 -2.02 -13.39
CA THR A 143 -16.37 -1.29 -12.88
C THR A 143 -17.54 -2.18 -12.46
N SER A 144 -17.61 -3.42 -12.96
CA SER A 144 -18.64 -4.37 -12.54
C SER A 144 -18.63 -4.72 -11.06
N TRP A 145 -17.53 -4.42 -10.34
CA TRP A 145 -17.42 -4.64 -8.90
C TRP A 145 -18.15 -3.59 -8.06
N TRP A 146 -18.63 -2.50 -8.66
CA TRP A 146 -19.27 -1.39 -7.94
C TRP A 146 -20.77 -1.65 -7.75
N THR A 147 -21.12 -2.67 -6.94
CA THR A 147 -22.51 -3.05 -6.64
C THR A 147 -22.75 -3.12 -5.13
N ASP A 148 -24.00 -2.91 -4.70
CA ASP A 148 -24.36 -3.05 -3.29
C ASP A 148 -24.12 -4.46 -2.75
N GLU A 149 -24.27 -5.49 -3.60
CA GLU A 149 -23.94 -6.88 -3.24
C GLU A 149 -22.48 -7.04 -2.84
N ILE A 150 -21.55 -6.51 -3.65
CA ILE A 150 -20.11 -6.55 -3.36
C ILE A 150 -19.80 -5.73 -2.10
N ARG A 151 -20.40 -4.55 -1.96
CA ARG A 151 -20.23 -3.73 -0.76
C ARG A 151 -20.66 -4.50 0.49
N ALA A 152 -21.85 -5.06 0.51
CA ALA A 152 -22.37 -5.84 1.63
C ALA A 152 -21.51 -7.09 1.93
N LEU A 153 -20.96 -7.72 0.89
CA LEU A 153 -20.04 -8.84 1.03
C LEU A 153 -18.74 -8.41 1.75
N LEU A 154 -18.12 -7.30 1.32
CA LEU A 154 -16.93 -6.77 1.97
C LEU A 154 -17.19 -6.41 3.44
N GLU A 155 -18.30 -5.72 3.74
CA GLU A 155 -18.73 -5.38 5.09
C GLU A 155 -18.90 -6.64 5.96
N ARG A 156 -19.56 -7.67 5.43
CA ARG A 156 -19.78 -8.95 6.12
C ARG A 156 -18.49 -9.68 6.51
N TYR A 157 -17.48 -9.63 5.63
CA TYR A 157 -16.19 -10.28 5.86
C TYR A 157 -15.16 -9.38 6.56
N GLY A 158 -15.52 -8.13 6.90
CA GLY A 158 -14.58 -7.17 7.46
C GLY A 158 -13.41 -6.87 6.53
N ALA A 159 -13.66 -6.95 5.20
CA ALA A 159 -12.66 -6.67 4.18
C ALA A 159 -12.74 -5.19 3.74
N ALA A 160 -11.62 -4.49 3.73
CA ALA A 160 -11.57 -3.10 3.29
C ALA A 160 -11.64 -2.99 1.77
N LEU A 161 -12.56 -2.20 1.24
CA LEU A 161 -12.41 -1.73 -0.15
C LEU A 161 -11.20 -0.79 -0.19
N CYS A 162 -10.21 -1.11 -1.02
CA CYS A 162 -9.08 -0.23 -1.23
C CYS A 162 -9.54 1.07 -1.90
N TRP A 163 -9.31 2.21 -1.24
CA TRP A 163 -9.48 3.52 -1.84
C TRP A 163 -8.24 3.82 -2.69
N ALA A 164 -8.40 3.79 -3.98
CA ALA A 164 -7.30 3.97 -4.91
C ALA A 164 -7.43 5.26 -5.71
N ASP A 165 -6.32 5.96 -5.84
CA ASP A 165 -6.19 7.15 -6.69
C ASP A 165 -5.25 6.86 -7.87
N ARG A 166 -5.61 7.36 -9.03
CA ARG A 166 -4.77 7.36 -10.23
C ARG A 166 -5.05 8.62 -11.04
N ASP A 167 -3.98 9.28 -11.44
CA ASP A 167 -4.07 10.51 -12.21
C ASP A 167 -4.85 11.62 -11.46
N GLU A 168 -4.76 11.58 -10.11
CA GLU A 168 -5.41 12.49 -9.17
C GLU A 168 -6.94 12.35 -9.14
N GLU A 169 -7.44 11.20 -9.54
CA GLU A 169 -8.86 10.83 -9.48
C GLU A 169 -9.06 9.52 -8.71
N ALA A 170 -10.12 9.45 -7.92
CA ALA A 170 -10.53 8.22 -7.28
C ALA A 170 -11.01 7.22 -8.34
N VAL A 171 -10.38 6.04 -8.42
CA VAL A 171 -10.71 5.01 -9.43
C VAL A 171 -11.69 3.95 -8.94
N ALA A 172 -12.20 4.12 -7.72
CA ALA A 172 -13.18 3.24 -7.08
C ALA A 172 -14.17 4.08 -6.27
N PRO A 173 -15.39 3.57 -5.97
CA PRO A 173 -16.26 4.21 -4.99
C PRO A 173 -15.58 4.32 -3.64
N LEU A 174 -15.78 5.43 -2.95
CA LEU A 174 -15.17 5.64 -1.62
C LEU A 174 -16.08 5.03 -0.52
N TRP A 175 -16.30 3.72 -0.60
CA TRP A 175 -17.07 3.00 0.41
C TRP A 175 -16.23 2.71 1.63
N ARG A 176 -16.75 3.04 2.79
CA ARG A 176 -16.22 2.57 4.05
C ARG A 176 -16.86 1.21 4.37
N THR A 177 -16.11 0.13 4.17
CA THR A 177 -16.58 -1.25 4.41
C THR A 177 -16.03 -1.85 5.71
N THR A 178 -15.12 -1.11 6.39
CA THR A 178 -14.49 -1.53 7.66
C THR A 178 -14.30 -0.34 8.59
N ASP A 179 -13.87 -0.60 9.82
CA ASP A 179 -13.41 0.40 10.79
C ASP A 179 -11.95 0.82 10.61
N TRP A 180 -11.28 0.33 9.57
CA TRP A 180 -9.93 0.71 9.16
C TRP A 180 -9.89 0.96 7.65
N ALA A 181 -8.88 1.67 7.16
CA ALA A 181 -8.77 2.04 5.76
C ALA A 181 -7.51 1.46 5.10
N TYR A 182 -7.60 1.21 3.79
CA TYR A 182 -6.46 0.91 2.93
C TYR A 182 -6.51 1.80 1.70
N VAL A 183 -5.48 2.64 1.53
CA VAL A 183 -5.42 3.66 0.48
C VAL A 183 -4.19 3.45 -0.38
N ARG A 184 -4.32 3.58 -1.70
CA ARG A 184 -3.21 3.47 -2.64
C ARG A 184 -3.19 4.64 -3.61
N PHE A 185 -2.04 5.29 -3.70
CA PHE A 185 -1.75 6.35 -4.66
C PHE A 185 -0.89 5.80 -5.80
N HIS A 186 -1.49 5.59 -7.00
CA HIS A 186 -0.81 4.89 -8.10
C HIS A 186 0.03 5.80 -8.96
N ARG A 187 -0.46 6.99 -9.31
CA ARG A 187 0.24 7.94 -10.18
C ARG A 187 -0.37 9.32 -10.06
N GLY A 188 0.47 10.33 -9.81
CA GLY A 188 0.10 11.71 -10.01
C GLY A 188 0.33 12.16 -11.47
N ILE A 189 -0.18 13.32 -11.83
CA ILE A 189 -0.16 13.84 -13.22
C ILE A 189 1.14 14.56 -13.57
N GLU A 190 1.95 14.96 -12.60
CA GLU A 190 3.19 15.71 -12.79
C GLU A 190 4.43 14.83 -12.60
N ASN A 191 4.90 14.17 -13.65
CA ASN A 191 6.06 13.27 -13.57
C ASN A 191 5.94 12.22 -12.44
N TRP A 192 4.81 11.54 -12.37
CA TRP A 192 4.43 10.58 -11.33
C TRP A 192 4.09 11.21 -9.97
N ARG A 193 4.34 12.52 -9.78
CA ARG A 193 4.09 13.24 -8.55
C ARG A 193 2.64 13.71 -8.45
N TYR A 194 2.13 13.69 -7.24
CA TYR A 194 0.84 14.27 -6.88
C TYR A 194 0.97 15.76 -6.57
N ARG A 195 -0.02 16.54 -6.99
CA ARG A 195 -0.10 17.95 -6.59
C ARG A 195 -0.44 18.05 -5.10
N PRO A 196 0.13 19.08 -4.40
CA PRO A 196 -0.15 19.29 -2.98
C PRO A 196 -1.64 19.43 -2.65
N GLU A 197 -2.42 20.04 -3.55
CA GLU A 197 -3.87 20.23 -3.39
C GLU A 197 -4.61 18.89 -3.38
N THR A 198 -4.22 17.96 -4.25
CA THR A 198 -4.78 16.61 -4.30
C THR A 198 -4.44 15.83 -3.03
N LEU A 199 -3.20 15.91 -2.56
CA LEU A 199 -2.80 15.28 -1.30
C LEU A 199 -3.58 15.85 -0.11
N GLN A 200 -3.81 17.18 -0.08
CA GLN A 200 -4.63 17.81 0.96
C GLN A 200 -6.09 17.36 0.91
N LEU A 201 -6.69 17.33 -0.27
CA LEU A 201 -8.06 16.85 -0.45
C LEU A 201 -8.24 15.41 0.06
N TRP A 202 -7.26 14.53 -0.20
CA TRP A 202 -7.29 13.17 0.32
C TRP A 202 -7.11 13.11 1.83
N ALA A 203 -6.22 13.92 2.41
CA ALA A 203 -6.03 13.99 3.86
C ALA A 203 -7.32 14.47 4.57
N ASP A 204 -7.96 15.51 4.06
CA ASP A 204 -9.23 16.04 4.59
C ASP A 204 -10.35 14.99 4.51
N ARG A 205 -10.43 14.26 3.40
CA ARG A 205 -11.40 13.18 3.18
C ARG A 205 -11.20 12.03 4.17
N LEU A 206 -9.95 11.64 4.42
CA LEU A 206 -9.64 10.60 5.40
C LEU A 206 -9.98 11.05 6.82
N ALA A 207 -9.62 12.27 7.20
CA ALA A 207 -9.95 12.84 8.51
C ALA A 207 -11.46 12.98 8.74
N ALA A 208 -12.24 13.25 7.70
CA ALA A 208 -13.70 13.30 7.77
C ALA A 208 -14.37 11.92 7.89
N THR A 209 -13.68 10.83 7.49
CA THR A 209 -14.27 9.49 7.40
C THR A 209 -13.88 8.58 8.54
N TRP A 210 -12.64 8.66 9.03
CA TRP A 210 -12.11 7.81 10.12
C TRP A 210 -11.76 8.62 11.35
N THR A 211 -11.90 8.00 12.52
CA THR A 211 -11.62 8.61 13.83
C THR A 211 -10.31 8.09 14.43
N VAL A 212 -9.91 8.64 15.56
CA VAL A 212 -8.63 8.39 16.26
C VAL A 212 -8.29 6.93 16.54
N GLU A 213 -9.29 6.12 16.79
CA GLU A 213 -9.09 4.72 17.14
C GLU A 213 -9.03 3.80 15.91
N GLN A 214 -9.03 4.40 14.72
CA GLN A 214 -9.14 3.69 13.45
C GLN A 214 -7.87 3.88 12.62
N ASP A 215 -7.24 2.76 12.26
CA ASP A 215 -6.06 2.76 11.43
C ASP A 215 -6.38 3.15 9.98
N VAL A 216 -5.61 4.08 9.43
CA VAL A 216 -5.64 4.43 8.01
C VAL A 216 -4.28 4.08 7.40
N LEU A 217 -4.22 3.00 6.62
CA LEU A 217 -3.00 2.58 5.94
C LEU A 217 -2.94 3.21 4.55
N VAL A 218 -1.83 3.87 4.25
CA VAL A 218 -1.64 4.63 3.00
C VAL A 218 -0.35 4.20 2.32
N TYR A 219 -0.43 3.77 1.06
CA TYR A 219 0.73 3.31 0.30
C TYR A 219 0.87 4.05 -1.02
N PHE A 220 2.02 4.68 -1.19
CA PHE A 220 2.42 5.33 -2.43
C PHE A 220 3.07 4.32 -3.38
N ASN A 221 2.47 4.13 -4.56
CA ASN A 221 2.89 3.19 -5.60
C ASN A 221 3.40 3.91 -6.87
N ASN A 222 3.67 5.19 -6.75
CA ASN A 222 4.25 6.03 -7.79
C ASN A 222 5.78 6.06 -7.68
N ASP A 223 6.41 4.88 -7.75
CA ASP A 223 7.82 4.64 -7.44
C ASP A 223 8.85 5.38 -8.32
N PRO A 224 8.60 5.62 -9.65
CA PRO A 224 9.62 6.17 -10.54
C PRO A 224 10.23 7.47 -10.03
N GLY A 225 11.55 7.54 -10.08
CA GLY A 225 12.30 8.72 -9.67
C GLY A 225 12.28 9.04 -8.17
N GLY A 226 11.76 8.16 -7.32
CA GLY A 226 11.58 8.41 -5.90
C GLY A 226 10.34 9.26 -5.58
N ALA A 227 9.41 9.40 -6.52
CA ALA A 227 8.18 10.19 -6.32
C ALA A 227 7.41 9.73 -5.08
N ALA A 228 7.30 8.41 -4.87
CA ALA A 228 6.60 7.82 -3.73
C ALA A 228 7.12 8.33 -2.36
N THR A 229 8.43 8.43 -2.18
CA THR A 229 9.01 8.89 -0.90
C THR A 229 8.75 10.37 -0.63
N ILE A 230 8.76 11.17 -1.70
CA ILE A 230 8.51 12.61 -1.62
C ILE A 230 7.03 12.87 -1.34
N ASP A 231 6.13 12.20 -2.08
CA ASP A 231 4.69 12.38 -1.92
C ASP A 231 4.20 11.84 -0.57
N ALA A 232 4.80 10.76 -0.05
CA ALA A 232 4.56 10.29 1.31
C ALA A 232 4.92 11.37 2.37
N SER A 233 6.04 12.07 2.18
CA SER A 233 6.44 13.18 3.05
C SER A 233 5.44 14.36 3.00
N LEU A 234 5.07 14.79 1.79
CA LEU A 234 4.11 15.89 1.60
C LEU A 234 2.71 15.51 2.11
N PHE A 235 2.31 14.25 1.93
CA PHE A 235 1.05 13.75 2.44
C PHE A 235 1.01 13.74 3.97
N ALA A 236 2.11 13.39 4.63
CA ALA A 236 2.18 13.48 6.10
C ALA A 236 1.96 14.91 6.60
N ASP A 237 2.47 15.92 5.88
CA ASP A 237 2.19 17.32 6.21
C ASP A 237 0.72 17.71 5.95
N ALA A 238 0.12 17.18 4.89
CA ALA A 238 -1.31 17.35 4.63
C ALA A 238 -2.17 16.70 5.72
N VAL A 239 -1.81 15.49 6.17
CA VAL A 239 -2.47 14.80 7.29
C VAL A 239 -2.41 15.63 8.58
N ARG A 240 -1.25 16.22 8.92
CA ARG A 240 -1.13 17.10 10.10
C ARG A 240 -2.03 18.33 9.98
N ARG A 241 -2.10 18.96 8.80
CA ARG A 241 -3.01 20.10 8.56
C ARG A 241 -4.49 19.72 8.68
N ALA A 242 -4.84 18.47 8.29
CA ALA A 242 -6.20 17.94 8.46
C ALA A 242 -6.52 17.48 9.90
N GLY A 243 -5.58 17.67 10.86
CA GLY A 243 -5.75 17.27 12.26
C GLY A 243 -5.47 15.79 12.55
N GLY A 244 -4.82 15.06 11.63
CA GLY A 244 -4.42 13.68 11.83
C GLY A 244 -2.98 13.53 12.33
N THR A 245 -2.64 12.33 12.82
CA THR A 245 -1.29 12.00 13.28
C THR A 245 -0.65 10.98 12.33
N PRO A 246 0.27 11.41 11.44
CA PRO A 246 0.98 10.47 10.57
C PRO A 246 2.06 9.72 11.35
N THR A 247 2.31 8.46 10.96
CA THR A 247 3.52 7.76 11.40
C THR A 247 4.78 8.42 10.86
N ARG A 248 5.97 7.94 11.29
CA ARG A 248 7.22 8.47 10.74
C ARG A 248 7.28 8.33 9.23
N VAL A 249 7.72 9.38 8.57
CA VAL A 249 8.05 9.47 7.15
C VAL A 249 9.34 10.29 7.01
N PRO A 250 10.11 10.16 5.91
CA PRO A 250 11.25 11.03 5.68
C PRO A 250 10.80 12.50 5.61
N THR A 251 11.65 13.41 6.02
CA THR A 251 11.47 14.83 5.67
C THR A 251 11.65 15.02 4.16
N PRO A 252 11.16 16.11 3.54
CA PRO A 252 11.38 16.37 2.13
C PRO A 252 12.85 16.25 1.71
N ASP A 253 13.78 16.78 2.50
CA ASP A 253 15.21 16.68 2.22
C ASP A 253 15.75 15.25 2.29
N GLN A 254 15.28 14.45 3.25
CA GLN A 254 15.63 13.04 3.38
C GLN A 254 15.02 12.18 2.26
N ALA A 255 13.83 12.55 1.79
CA ALA A 255 13.15 11.84 0.70
C ALA A 255 13.87 11.98 -0.65
N VAL A 256 14.67 13.02 -0.82
CA VAL A 256 15.39 13.36 -2.08
C VAL A 256 16.89 13.15 -1.99
N GLY A 257 17.42 12.88 -0.78
CA GLY A 257 18.86 12.65 -0.57
C GLY A 257 19.78 13.83 -0.87
N LEU A 258 19.27 15.03 -0.98
CA LEU A 258 19.85 16.38 -1.03
C LEU A 258 19.08 17.26 -2.05
N THR A 259 18.49 18.34 -1.55
CA THR A 259 17.94 19.49 -2.30
C THR A 259 16.99 19.16 -3.46
N TRP A 260 15.74 18.86 -3.16
CA TRP A 260 14.68 18.94 -4.15
C TRP A 260 14.24 20.42 -4.29
N THR A 261 14.28 20.90 -5.55
CA THR A 261 13.58 22.12 -5.93
C THR A 261 12.43 21.76 -6.88
N PRO A 262 11.25 22.39 -6.78
CA PRO A 262 10.09 22.08 -7.63
C PRO A 262 10.35 22.14 -9.14
N ASP A 263 11.42 22.83 -9.55
CA ASP A 263 11.77 23.07 -10.95
C ASP A 263 12.70 22.04 -11.60
N GLN A 264 13.16 21.01 -10.88
CA GLN A 264 14.01 19.99 -11.51
C GLN A 264 13.17 18.99 -12.33
N LYS A 265 13.11 19.20 -13.64
CA LYS A 265 12.62 18.21 -14.61
C LYS A 265 13.39 16.91 -14.44
N THR A 266 12.70 15.85 -14.06
CA THR A 266 13.29 14.49 -14.02
C THR A 266 13.77 14.15 -15.43
N PRO A 267 15.02 13.70 -15.63
CA PRO A 267 15.47 13.23 -16.95
C PRO A 267 14.59 12.07 -17.41
N GLY A 268 14.16 12.10 -18.68
CA GLY A 268 13.16 11.21 -19.24
C GLY A 268 13.37 9.74 -18.89
N LEU A 269 12.34 9.16 -18.28
CA LEU A 269 12.21 7.72 -18.08
C LEU A 269 11.45 7.14 -19.29
N PRO A 270 11.85 5.96 -19.80
CA PRO A 270 11.10 5.28 -20.84
C PRO A 270 9.69 4.93 -20.32
N ALA A 271 8.69 5.03 -21.20
CA ALA A 271 7.33 4.61 -20.91
C ALA A 271 7.30 3.12 -20.51
N PRO A 272 6.52 2.73 -19.50
CA PRO A 272 6.34 1.31 -19.17
C PRO A 272 5.61 0.60 -20.30
N ALA A 273 6.14 -0.55 -20.69
CA ALA A 273 5.51 -1.48 -21.63
C ALA A 273 4.25 -2.13 -21.04
#